data_9c44dc46eef8254bc74110e5d1ef43b3
#
_entry.id   9c44dc46eef8254bc74110e5d1ef43b3
#
_cell.length_a   1.000
_cell.length_b   1.000
_cell.length_c   1.000
_cell.angle_alpha   90.00
_cell.angle_beta   90.00
_cell.angle_gamma   90.00
#
_symmetry.space_group_name_H-M   'P 1'
#
loop_
_entity.id
_entity.type
_entity.pdbx_description
1 polymer ?
#
loop_
_entity_poly.entity_id
_entity_poly.type
_entity_poly.pdbx_seq_one_letter_code
_entity_poly.pdbx_strand_id
1 'polypeptide(L)'
;MNLKIYRHVLIPTGLLCCLGMSPMPPVAGPYRCDNGKVFMKSEATLEVIQAQSNKLKGAIDPSNNNFAWSVDVISFNGFNSALQREHFNENYMENSKYPRVSFTGKIIEKVDFQTNGKYNVRAKGKLIAHGVEQERIIRSELEIQGNKILIHAEFTVPLADHNIRIPQIVNQKIAEAVSLRMEAVLIAENQPK
;
A
#
# COMPACT_ATOMS: atom_id res chain seq x y z
N MET A 1 55.38 -23.03 -73.81
CA MET A 1 55.37 -23.46 -72.41
C MET A 1 54.60 -22.38 -71.58
N ASN A 2 53.31 -22.62 -71.41
CA ASN A 2 52.36 -21.60 -70.91
C ASN A 2 52.25 -21.67 -69.41
N LEU A 3 52.66 -20.63 -68.75
CA LEU A 3 52.57 -20.48 -67.25
C LEU A 3 51.23 -19.79 -66.91
N LYS A 4 50.28 -20.52 -66.33
CA LYS A 4 49.03 -19.98 -65.85
C LYS A 4 49.25 -19.40 -64.45
N ILE A 5 49.06 -18.10 -64.31
CA ILE A 5 49.08 -17.35 -63.06
C ILE A 5 47.67 -17.45 -62.41
N TYR A 6 47.55 -18.16 -61.27
CA TYR A 6 46.32 -18.15 -60.47
C TYR A 6 46.30 -16.92 -59.55
N ARG A 7 45.35 -16.01 -59.74
CA ARG A 7 45.05 -14.88 -58.85
C ARG A 7 44.14 -15.39 -57.72
N HIS A 8 44.67 -15.48 -56.53
CA HIS A 8 43.85 -15.68 -55.33
C HIS A 8 43.07 -14.41 -55.03
N VAL A 9 41.72 -14.47 -55.09
CA VAL A 9 40.80 -13.45 -54.62
C VAL A 9 40.58 -13.70 -53.13
N LEU A 10 41.10 -12.82 -52.27
CA LEU A 10 40.79 -12.78 -50.82
C LEU A 10 39.41 -12.13 -50.65
N ILE A 11 38.43 -12.93 -50.19
CA ILE A 11 37.12 -12.46 -49.78
C ILE A 11 37.24 -12.05 -48.30
N PRO A 12 36.99 -10.80 -47.88
CA PRO A 12 36.97 -10.45 -46.47
C PRO A 12 35.67 -10.97 -45.82
N THR A 13 35.80 -11.92 -44.90
CA THR A 13 34.70 -12.43 -44.08
C THR A 13 34.32 -11.33 -43.11
N GLY A 14 33.28 -10.55 -43.40
CA GLY A 14 32.72 -9.56 -42.50
C GLY A 14 32.04 -10.25 -41.31
N LEU A 15 32.61 -10.11 -40.15
CA LEU A 15 32.01 -10.52 -38.86
C LEU A 15 30.84 -9.60 -38.51
N LEU A 16 29.62 -10.06 -38.86
CA LEU A 16 28.38 -9.36 -38.48
C LEU A 16 28.13 -9.55 -36.96
N CYS A 17 28.54 -8.58 -36.15
CA CYS A 17 28.27 -8.53 -34.73
C CYS A 17 26.79 -8.21 -34.51
N CYS A 18 25.93 -9.22 -34.36
CA CYS A 18 24.55 -9.05 -33.92
C CYS A 18 24.56 -8.61 -32.45
N LEU A 19 24.43 -7.30 -32.21
CA LEU A 19 24.08 -6.76 -30.88
C LEU A 19 22.70 -7.28 -30.52
N GLY A 20 22.66 -8.37 -29.75
CA GLY A 20 21.43 -8.88 -29.18
C GLY A 20 20.89 -7.87 -28.19
N MET A 21 19.87 -7.11 -28.59
CA MET A 21 19.02 -6.38 -27.64
C MET A 21 18.30 -7.43 -26.80
N SER A 22 18.77 -7.62 -25.56
CA SER A 22 18.01 -8.39 -24.58
C SER A 22 16.67 -7.67 -24.37
N PRO A 23 15.53 -8.37 -24.49
CA PRO A 23 14.23 -7.75 -24.22
C PRO A 23 14.25 -7.26 -22.77
N MET A 24 13.96 -5.97 -22.56
CA MET A 24 13.72 -5.45 -21.22
C MET A 24 12.59 -6.28 -20.59
N PRO A 25 12.75 -6.74 -19.33
CA PRO A 25 11.67 -7.44 -18.68
C PRO A 25 10.43 -6.52 -18.63
N PRO A 26 9.23 -7.06 -18.83
CA PRO A 26 8.01 -6.27 -18.82
C PRO A 26 7.92 -5.56 -17.46
N VAL A 27 7.67 -4.26 -17.47
CA VAL A 27 7.38 -3.50 -16.26
C VAL A 27 6.15 -4.15 -15.63
N ALA A 28 6.26 -4.62 -14.40
CA ALA A 28 5.12 -5.18 -13.70
C ALA A 28 4.01 -4.11 -13.62
N GLY A 29 2.78 -4.50 -13.94
CA GLY A 29 1.61 -3.64 -13.75
C GLY A 29 1.42 -3.28 -12.27
N PRO A 30 0.42 -2.46 -11.93
CA PRO A 30 0.15 -2.12 -10.55
C PRO A 30 -0.19 -3.38 -9.74
N TYR A 31 0.26 -3.40 -8.50
CA TYR A 31 -0.14 -4.42 -7.53
C TYR A 31 -1.42 -3.98 -6.83
N ARG A 32 -2.40 -4.88 -6.68
CA ARG A 32 -3.70 -4.58 -6.06
C ARG A 32 -4.09 -5.55 -4.96
N CYS A 33 -4.89 -5.02 -4.01
CA CYS A 33 -5.50 -5.75 -2.92
C CYS A 33 -6.93 -5.26 -2.71
N ASP A 34 -7.89 -6.17 -2.54
CA ASP A 34 -9.31 -5.83 -2.28
C ASP A 34 -9.82 -6.36 -0.93
N ASN A 35 -9.01 -7.14 -0.21
CA ASN A 35 -9.38 -7.84 1.01
C ASN A 35 -8.31 -7.75 2.11
N GLY A 36 -7.55 -6.68 2.13
CA GLY A 36 -6.62 -6.38 3.20
C GLY A 36 -7.35 -6.17 4.54
N LYS A 37 -6.60 -6.20 5.63
CA LYS A 37 -7.11 -6.07 6.99
C LYS A 37 -6.63 -4.79 7.63
N VAL A 38 -7.51 -4.17 8.39
CA VAL A 38 -7.19 -3.07 9.30
C VAL A 38 -7.74 -3.42 10.67
N PHE A 39 -6.88 -3.37 11.68
CA PHE A 39 -7.23 -3.53 13.08
C PHE A 39 -7.12 -2.16 13.75
N MET A 40 -8.11 -1.80 14.52
CA MET A 40 -8.17 -0.58 15.31
C MET A 40 -8.23 -0.94 16.80
N LYS A 41 -7.43 -0.26 17.62
CA LYS A 41 -7.46 -0.36 19.08
C LYS A 41 -7.48 1.04 19.70
N SER A 42 -8.49 1.32 20.50
CA SER A 42 -8.55 2.45 21.42
C SER A 42 -8.36 1.92 22.84
N GLU A 43 -7.28 2.31 23.49
CA GLU A 43 -6.92 1.85 24.84
C GLU A 43 -7.01 3.02 25.82
N ALA A 44 -8.12 3.11 26.51
CA ALA A 44 -8.39 4.14 27.51
C ALA A 44 -8.31 3.55 28.95
N THR A 45 -8.35 4.41 29.95
CA THR A 45 -8.18 4.01 31.36
C THR A 45 -9.20 2.97 31.83
N LEU A 46 -10.46 3.10 31.40
CA LEU A 46 -11.55 2.23 31.82
C LEU A 46 -11.99 1.20 30.78
N GLU A 47 -11.62 1.38 29.53
CA GLU A 47 -12.13 0.52 28.47
C GLU A 47 -11.12 0.34 27.34
N VAL A 48 -11.05 -0.88 26.81
CA VAL A 48 -10.35 -1.19 25.58
C VAL A 48 -11.38 -1.49 24.50
N ILE A 49 -11.38 -0.70 23.44
CA ILE A 49 -12.25 -0.88 22.28
C ILE A 49 -11.40 -1.41 21.13
N GLN A 50 -11.86 -2.50 20.52
CA GLN A 50 -11.21 -3.06 19.34
C GLN A 50 -12.23 -3.21 18.21
N ALA A 51 -11.77 -2.99 16.98
CA ALA A 51 -12.56 -3.27 15.80
C ALA A 51 -11.64 -3.62 14.64
N GLN A 52 -12.17 -4.30 13.64
CA GLN A 52 -11.42 -4.67 12.45
C GLN A 52 -12.27 -4.58 11.19
N SER A 53 -11.62 -4.35 10.07
CA SER A 53 -12.20 -4.47 8.75
C SER A 53 -11.34 -5.40 7.89
N ASN A 54 -11.99 -6.28 7.11
CA ASN A 54 -11.36 -7.14 6.09
C ASN A 54 -11.65 -6.61 4.68
N LYS A 55 -11.93 -5.32 4.55
CA LYS A 55 -12.31 -4.65 3.30
C LYS A 55 -11.35 -3.52 2.91
N LEU A 56 -10.11 -3.57 3.41
CA LEU A 56 -9.07 -2.65 2.97
C LEU A 56 -8.76 -2.92 1.50
N LYS A 57 -8.86 -1.88 0.70
CA LYS A 57 -8.46 -1.88 -0.72
C LYS A 57 -7.18 -1.10 -0.87
N GLY A 58 -6.30 -1.56 -1.74
CA GLY A 58 -5.05 -0.87 -1.97
C GLY A 58 -4.43 -1.16 -3.32
N ALA A 59 -3.57 -0.24 -3.75
CA ALA A 59 -2.75 -0.39 -4.93
C ALA A 59 -1.38 0.24 -4.72
N ILE A 60 -0.36 -0.36 -5.35
CA ILE A 60 0.99 0.20 -5.47
C ILE A 60 1.38 0.15 -6.94
N ASP A 61 1.85 1.29 -7.46
CA ASP A 61 2.43 1.39 -8.80
C ASP A 61 3.97 1.31 -8.70
N PRO A 62 4.59 0.21 -9.15
CA PRO A 62 6.02 0.01 -9.05
C PRO A 62 6.83 0.97 -9.94
N SER A 63 6.20 1.58 -10.96
CA SER A 63 6.89 2.47 -11.88
C SER A 63 7.27 3.83 -11.26
N ASN A 64 6.50 4.27 -10.26
CA ASN A 64 6.65 5.58 -9.65
C ASN A 64 6.60 5.56 -8.11
N ASN A 65 6.44 4.38 -7.49
CA ASN A 65 6.29 4.16 -6.06
C ASN A 65 5.04 4.80 -5.44
N ASN A 66 4.05 5.17 -6.23
CA ASN A 66 2.80 5.70 -5.72
C ASN A 66 1.95 4.58 -5.10
N PHE A 67 1.21 4.94 -4.07
CA PHE A 67 0.26 4.03 -3.45
C PHE A 67 -1.07 4.73 -3.18
N ALA A 68 -2.12 3.91 -3.09
CA ALA A 68 -3.44 4.35 -2.64
C ALA A 68 -4.06 3.24 -1.80
N TRP A 69 -4.58 3.61 -0.61
CA TRP A 69 -5.31 2.75 0.29
C TRP A 69 -6.66 3.35 0.63
N SER A 70 -7.66 2.51 0.79
CA SER A 70 -8.98 2.96 1.26
C SER A 70 -9.73 1.85 2.00
N VAL A 71 -10.53 2.24 2.98
CA VAL A 71 -11.42 1.36 3.72
C VAL A 71 -12.74 2.07 4.00
N ASP A 72 -13.85 1.36 3.82
CA ASP A 72 -15.18 1.88 4.14
C ASP A 72 -15.41 1.81 5.66
N VAL A 73 -15.82 2.93 6.28
CA VAL A 73 -16.02 3.06 7.73
C VAL A 73 -17.03 2.05 8.25
N ILE A 74 -18.12 1.84 7.53
CA ILE A 74 -19.18 0.90 7.91
C ILE A 74 -18.71 -0.58 7.98
N SER A 75 -17.57 -0.89 7.34
CA SER A 75 -17.03 -2.25 7.29
C SER A 75 -16.34 -2.72 8.58
N PHE A 76 -16.13 -1.80 9.54
CA PHE A 76 -15.54 -2.15 10.83
C PHE A 76 -16.51 -2.92 11.71
N ASN A 77 -16.02 -4.02 12.30
CA ASN A 77 -16.74 -4.94 13.17
C ASN A 77 -15.86 -5.36 14.35
N GLY A 78 -16.46 -6.02 15.35
CA GLY A 78 -15.73 -6.53 16.51
C GLY A 78 -15.72 -5.58 17.71
N PHE A 79 -16.56 -4.54 17.70
CA PHE A 79 -16.82 -3.69 18.85
C PHE A 79 -17.40 -4.47 20.05
N ASN A 80 -17.22 -3.97 21.27
CA ASN A 80 -17.70 -4.61 22.48
C ASN A 80 -19.26 -4.72 22.52
N SER A 81 -19.98 -3.84 21.79
CA SER A 81 -21.43 -3.89 21.65
C SER A 81 -21.91 -3.28 20.33
N ALA A 82 -23.15 -3.61 19.96
CA ALA A 82 -23.82 -3.01 18.78
C ALA A 82 -23.96 -1.49 18.91
N LEU A 83 -24.30 -0.99 20.11
CA LEU A 83 -24.40 0.44 20.40
C LEU A 83 -23.05 1.15 20.23
N GLN A 84 -21.94 0.53 20.64
CA GLN A 84 -20.61 1.10 20.45
C GLN A 84 -20.24 1.21 18.98
N ARG A 85 -20.62 0.21 18.15
CA ARG A 85 -20.48 0.25 16.69
C ARG A 85 -21.33 1.36 16.07
N GLU A 86 -22.55 1.52 16.53
CA GLU A 86 -23.46 2.59 16.09
C GLU A 86 -22.86 3.97 16.39
N HIS A 87 -22.41 4.21 17.63
CA HIS A 87 -21.73 5.44 18.00
C HIS A 87 -20.46 5.71 17.18
N PHE A 88 -19.68 4.66 16.90
CA PHE A 88 -18.52 4.79 16.01
C PHE A 88 -18.91 5.29 14.63
N ASN A 89 -19.93 4.70 14.04
CA ASN A 89 -20.37 5.06 12.69
C ASN A 89 -21.06 6.44 12.62
N GLU A 90 -21.91 6.76 13.58
CA GLU A 90 -22.80 7.91 13.51
C GLU A 90 -22.22 9.14 14.21
N ASN A 91 -21.66 8.97 15.42
CA ASN A 91 -21.25 10.09 16.26
C ASN A 91 -19.78 10.46 16.11
N TYR A 92 -18.89 9.46 15.87
CA TYR A 92 -17.45 9.72 15.78
C TYR A 92 -16.97 9.82 14.33
N MET A 93 -17.42 8.95 13.46
CA MET A 93 -16.97 8.95 12.05
C MET A 93 -17.93 9.64 11.10
N GLU A 94 -19.16 9.96 11.55
CA GLU A 94 -20.21 10.55 10.70
C GLU A 94 -20.28 9.85 9.33
N ASN A 95 -20.43 8.51 9.35
CA ASN A 95 -20.28 7.65 8.18
C ASN A 95 -21.17 8.05 6.99
N SER A 96 -22.36 8.62 7.25
CA SER A 96 -23.24 9.13 6.19
C SER A 96 -22.60 10.28 5.37
N LYS A 97 -21.72 11.05 6.00
CA LYS A 97 -21.04 12.21 5.42
C LYS A 97 -19.61 11.87 4.97
N TYR A 98 -18.92 11.04 5.76
CA TYR A 98 -17.53 10.63 5.53
C TYR A 98 -17.41 9.09 5.49
N PRO A 99 -17.93 8.45 4.44
CA PRO A 99 -18.07 6.98 4.40
C PRO A 99 -16.75 6.23 4.31
N ARG A 100 -15.65 6.93 4.06
CA ARG A 100 -14.37 6.29 3.72
C ARG A 100 -13.18 6.97 4.38
N VAL A 101 -12.22 6.15 4.83
CA VAL A 101 -10.87 6.59 5.19
C VAL A 101 -9.94 6.23 4.03
N SER A 102 -9.02 7.13 3.66
CA SER A 102 -8.06 6.89 2.60
C SER A 102 -6.66 7.40 2.96
N PHE A 103 -5.64 6.73 2.42
CA PHE A 103 -4.25 7.16 2.52
C PHE A 103 -3.58 7.02 1.16
N THR A 104 -3.17 8.14 0.58
CA THR A 104 -2.57 8.19 -0.75
C THR A 104 -1.23 8.93 -0.70
N GLY A 105 -0.26 8.46 -1.48
CA GLY A 105 1.04 9.09 -1.47
C GLY A 105 2.11 8.29 -2.20
N LYS A 106 3.34 8.38 -1.67
CA LYS A 106 4.51 7.77 -2.30
C LYS A 106 5.41 7.11 -1.26
N ILE A 107 5.98 5.96 -1.62
CA ILE A 107 7.05 5.30 -0.88
C ILE A 107 8.33 6.09 -1.11
N ILE A 108 9.02 6.49 -0.03
CA ILE A 108 10.21 7.34 -0.08
C ILE A 108 11.42 6.54 -0.54
N GLU A 109 11.58 5.33 -0.01
CA GLU A 109 12.71 4.47 -0.32
C GLU A 109 12.61 3.90 -1.74
N LYS A 110 13.77 3.66 -2.33
CA LYS A 110 13.85 2.94 -3.60
C LYS A 110 13.60 1.44 -3.33
N VAL A 111 12.54 0.90 -3.91
CA VAL A 111 12.18 -0.51 -3.83
C VAL A 111 12.39 -1.16 -5.19
N ASP A 112 13.09 -2.28 -5.23
CA ASP A 112 13.15 -3.14 -6.42
C ASP A 112 12.02 -4.16 -6.37
N PHE A 113 10.93 -3.89 -7.08
CA PHE A 113 9.77 -4.77 -7.11
C PHE A 113 9.95 -6.05 -7.94
N GLN A 114 11.08 -6.22 -8.60
CA GLN A 114 11.39 -7.41 -9.41
C GLN A 114 12.18 -8.46 -8.61
N THR A 115 12.82 -8.04 -7.51
CA THR A 115 13.65 -8.92 -6.69
C THR A 115 12.95 -9.26 -5.38
N ASN A 116 12.85 -10.55 -5.05
CA ASN A 116 12.31 -10.99 -3.77
C ASN A 116 13.14 -10.43 -2.61
N GLY A 117 12.47 -9.94 -1.58
CA GLY A 117 13.16 -9.37 -0.44
C GLY A 117 12.24 -8.64 0.53
N LYS A 118 12.81 -8.23 1.68
CA LYS A 118 12.13 -7.44 2.70
C LYS A 118 12.69 -6.02 2.72
N TYR A 119 11.79 -5.07 2.74
CA TYR A 119 12.09 -3.64 2.71
C TYR A 119 11.38 -2.94 3.85
N ASN A 120 12.15 -2.21 4.67
CA ASN A 120 11.58 -1.26 5.62
C ASN A 120 11.47 0.09 4.92
N VAL A 121 10.26 0.57 4.74
CA VAL A 121 9.97 1.78 3.96
C VAL A 121 9.17 2.79 4.75
N ARG A 122 9.22 4.04 4.28
CA ARG A 122 8.39 5.14 4.75
C ARG A 122 7.41 5.53 3.65
N ALA A 123 6.13 5.37 3.94
CA ALA A 123 5.04 5.84 3.09
C ALA A 123 4.70 7.28 3.48
N LYS A 124 5.09 8.26 2.66
CA LYS A 124 4.70 9.66 2.83
C LYS A 124 3.44 9.93 2.02
N GLY A 125 2.40 10.48 2.67
CA GLY A 125 1.15 10.73 1.98
C GLY A 125 0.14 11.52 2.80
N LYS A 126 -1.07 11.61 2.26
CA LYS A 126 -2.22 12.28 2.81
C LYS A 126 -3.21 11.26 3.36
N LEU A 127 -3.39 11.28 4.67
CA LEU A 127 -4.42 10.50 5.36
C LEU A 127 -5.68 11.36 5.46
N ILE A 128 -6.77 10.89 4.88
CA ILE A 128 -8.08 11.54 4.97
C ILE A 128 -8.97 10.67 5.83
N ALA A 129 -9.38 11.17 6.98
CA ALA A 129 -10.35 10.56 7.88
C ALA A 129 -11.31 11.63 8.36
N HIS A 130 -12.60 11.30 8.51
CA HIS A 130 -13.63 12.24 8.95
C HIS A 130 -13.60 13.56 8.15
N GLY A 131 -13.30 13.49 6.84
CA GLY A 131 -13.20 14.64 5.94
C GLY A 131 -11.98 15.54 6.12
N VAL A 132 -11.09 15.25 7.08
CA VAL A 132 -9.89 16.04 7.37
C VAL A 132 -8.65 15.36 6.79
N GLU A 133 -7.90 16.10 5.97
CA GLU A 133 -6.63 15.67 5.38
C GLU A 133 -5.47 16.03 6.32
N GLN A 134 -4.59 15.04 6.58
CA GLN A 134 -3.35 15.22 7.32
C GLN A 134 -2.17 14.59 6.57
N GLU A 135 -1.06 15.31 6.46
CA GLU A 135 0.20 14.69 5.98
C GLU A 135 0.74 13.71 7.03
N ARG A 136 1.10 12.50 6.58
CA ARG A 136 1.67 11.47 7.43
C ARG A 136 2.85 10.78 6.76
N ILE A 137 3.78 10.33 7.60
CA ILE A 137 4.84 9.40 7.23
C ILE A 137 4.65 8.16 8.07
N ILE A 138 4.25 7.06 7.43
CA ILE A 138 3.99 5.78 8.09
C ILE A 138 5.11 4.82 7.72
N ARG A 139 5.76 4.23 8.73
CA ARG A 139 6.75 3.15 8.55
C ARG A 139 6.01 1.86 8.25
N SER A 140 6.48 1.13 7.25
CA SER A 140 5.86 -0.10 6.79
C SER A 140 6.93 -1.11 6.40
N GLU A 141 6.61 -2.39 6.57
CA GLU A 141 7.39 -3.50 6.04
C GLU A 141 6.72 -3.98 4.75
N LEU A 142 7.51 -4.08 3.68
CA LEU A 142 7.12 -4.70 2.42
C LEU A 142 7.93 -5.98 2.24
N GLU A 143 7.29 -7.10 1.95
CA GLU A 143 7.94 -8.33 1.56
C GLU A 143 7.51 -8.71 0.15
N ILE A 144 8.46 -8.73 -0.79
CA ILE A 144 8.22 -9.08 -2.19
C ILE A 144 8.47 -10.56 -2.37
N GLN A 145 7.48 -11.28 -2.89
CA GLN A 145 7.48 -12.72 -3.15
C GLN A 145 6.92 -12.98 -4.55
N GLY A 146 7.77 -12.93 -5.56
CA GLY A 146 7.37 -13.10 -6.96
C GLY A 146 6.37 -12.03 -7.40
N ASN A 147 5.14 -12.43 -7.71
CA ASN A 147 4.07 -11.54 -8.13
C ASN A 147 3.22 -10.99 -6.98
N LYS A 148 3.67 -11.14 -5.73
CA LYS A 148 2.95 -10.70 -4.53
C LYS A 148 3.80 -9.75 -3.71
N ILE A 149 3.13 -8.81 -3.05
CA ILE A 149 3.72 -7.94 -2.03
C ILE A 149 2.89 -8.11 -0.76
N LEU A 150 3.54 -8.55 0.32
CA LEU A 150 2.96 -8.54 1.65
C LEU A 150 3.32 -7.21 2.30
N ILE A 151 2.34 -6.59 2.94
CA ILE A 151 2.54 -5.31 3.64
C ILE A 151 2.06 -5.44 5.06
N HIS A 152 2.88 -4.93 5.98
CA HIS A 152 2.55 -4.73 7.36
C HIS A 152 2.90 -3.31 7.79
N ALA A 153 2.00 -2.64 8.51
CA ALA A 153 2.24 -1.33 9.09
C ALA A 153 1.50 -1.18 10.41
N GLU A 154 2.17 -0.55 11.39
CA GLU A 154 1.57 -0.16 12.66
C GLU A 154 1.82 1.32 12.90
N PHE A 155 0.78 2.05 13.25
CA PHE A 155 0.84 3.48 13.49
C PHE A 155 -0.31 3.96 14.38
N THR A 156 -0.17 5.16 14.91
CA THR A 156 -1.16 5.78 15.78
C THR A 156 -1.73 7.04 15.12
N VAL A 157 -3.03 7.24 15.28
CA VAL A 157 -3.75 8.42 14.76
C VAL A 157 -4.42 9.15 15.93
N PRO A 158 -3.97 10.38 16.26
CA PRO A 158 -4.69 11.24 17.20
C PRO A 158 -6.04 11.64 16.61
N LEU A 159 -7.12 11.45 17.38
CA LEU A 159 -8.47 11.75 16.91
C LEU A 159 -8.68 13.24 16.67
N ALA A 160 -8.04 14.09 17.46
CA ALA A 160 -8.10 15.54 17.34
C ALA A 160 -7.56 16.05 15.99
N ASP A 161 -6.57 15.38 15.39
CA ASP A 161 -6.00 15.75 14.09
C ASP A 161 -7.02 15.64 12.95
N HIS A 162 -8.07 14.86 13.17
CA HIS A 162 -9.16 14.65 12.21
C HIS A 162 -10.50 15.22 12.68
N ASN A 163 -10.47 16.19 13.63
CA ASN A 163 -11.66 16.82 14.21
C ASN A 163 -12.66 15.83 14.84
N ILE A 164 -12.21 14.64 15.23
CA ILE A 164 -13.03 13.66 15.96
C ILE A 164 -12.98 14.03 17.44
N ARG A 165 -14.09 14.52 17.99
CA ARG A 165 -14.17 14.97 19.36
C ARG A 165 -14.67 13.88 20.28
N ILE A 166 -13.99 13.71 21.42
CA ILE A 166 -14.42 12.81 22.48
C ILE A 166 -15.15 13.66 23.55
N PRO A 167 -16.44 13.38 23.82
CA PRO A 167 -17.15 14.05 24.90
C PRO A 167 -16.50 13.78 26.27
N GLN A 168 -16.43 14.78 27.13
CA GLN A 168 -15.79 14.65 28.46
C GLN A 168 -16.33 13.49 29.29
N ILE A 169 -17.63 13.20 29.18
CA ILE A 169 -18.30 12.11 29.95
C ILE A 169 -17.75 10.71 29.60
N VAL A 170 -17.10 10.54 28.43
CA VAL A 170 -16.55 9.27 27.97
C VAL A 170 -15.03 9.30 27.75
N ASN A 171 -14.34 10.35 28.18
CA ASN A 171 -12.90 10.52 27.97
C ASN A 171 -12.04 9.42 28.64
N GLN A 172 -12.56 8.76 29.70
CA GLN A 172 -11.91 7.61 30.33
C GLN A 172 -12.19 6.27 29.63
N LYS A 173 -13.12 6.25 28.65
CA LYS A 173 -13.51 5.05 27.90
C LYS A 173 -13.03 5.06 26.45
N ILE A 174 -12.64 6.21 25.91
CA ILE A 174 -12.14 6.37 24.55
C ILE A 174 -10.79 7.08 24.60
N ALA A 175 -9.77 6.47 24.00
CA ALA A 175 -8.43 7.07 23.96
C ALA A 175 -8.39 8.27 23.00
N GLU A 176 -7.58 9.27 23.31
CA GLU A 176 -7.35 10.45 22.45
C GLU A 176 -6.69 10.10 21.12
N ALA A 177 -6.01 8.94 21.06
CA ALA A 177 -5.40 8.41 19.86
C ALA A 177 -5.72 6.92 19.73
N VAL A 178 -5.90 6.47 18.49
CA VAL A 178 -6.14 5.06 18.18
C VAL A 178 -4.93 4.44 17.52
N SER A 179 -4.58 3.21 17.93
CA SER A 179 -3.56 2.40 17.30
C SER A 179 -4.19 1.63 16.13
N LEU A 180 -3.52 1.66 15.00
CA LEU A 180 -3.93 0.97 13.78
C LEU A 180 -2.85 -0.01 13.37
N ARG A 181 -3.25 -1.23 12.98
CA ARG A 181 -2.42 -2.23 12.32
C ARG A 181 -3.05 -2.58 10.99
N MET A 182 -2.25 -2.51 9.94
CA MET A 182 -2.65 -2.82 8.57
C MET A 182 -1.87 -4.03 8.06
N GLU A 183 -2.59 -4.98 7.45
CA GLU A 183 -2.02 -6.15 6.79
C GLU A 183 -2.68 -6.33 5.43
N ALA A 184 -1.88 -6.49 4.39
CA ALA A 184 -2.39 -6.68 3.03
C ALA A 184 -1.47 -7.57 2.20
N VAL A 185 -2.07 -8.30 1.29
CA VAL A 185 -1.37 -9.03 0.23
C VAL A 185 -1.85 -8.44 -1.10
N LEU A 186 -0.94 -7.77 -1.79
CA LEU A 186 -1.21 -7.24 -3.12
C LEU A 186 -0.70 -8.25 -4.16
N ILE A 187 -1.43 -8.35 -5.27
CA ILE A 187 -1.08 -9.21 -6.40
C ILE A 187 -0.86 -8.33 -7.62
N ALA A 188 0.21 -8.61 -8.39
CA ALA A 188 0.48 -7.90 -9.64
C ALA A 188 -0.67 -8.12 -10.63
N GLU A 189 -1.19 -7.02 -11.19
CA GLU A 189 -2.08 -7.12 -12.36
C GLU A 189 -1.24 -7.52 -13.57
N ASN A 190 -1.56 -8.67 -14.16
CA ASN A 190 -0.99 -9.04 -15.45
C ASN A 190 -1.51 -8.04 -16.49
N GLN A 191 -0.62 -7.26 -17.11
CA GLN A 191 -1.02 -6.51 -18.29
C GLN A 191 -1.43 -7.51 -19.36
N PRO A 192 -2.62 -7.37 -19.97
CA PRO A 192 -2.95 -8.18 -21.14
C PRO A 192 -1.91 -7.88 -22.22
N LYS A 193 -1.38 -8.96 -22.79
CA LYS A 193 -0.46 -8.90 -23.94
C LYS A 193 -1.13 -8.29 -25.15
#